data_04af4debfda1c724d4483be74b5d2569
#
_entry.id   04af4debfda1c724d4483be74b5d2569
#
_cell.length_a   1.000
_cell.length_b   1.000
_cell.length_c   1.000
_cell.angle_alpha   90.00
_cell.angle_beta   90.00
_cell.angle_gamma   90.00
#
_symmetry.space_group_name_H-M   'P 1'
#
loop_
_entity.id
_entity.type
_entity.pdbx_description
1 polymer ?
#
loop_
_entity_poly.entity_id
_entity_poly.type
_entity_poly.pdbx_seq_one_letter_code
_entity_poly.pdbx_strand_id
1 'polypeptide(L)' 'MKELTRQQQAVYDFVKSYIEKKSYPPTIREIGAAVGLSST' A
#
# COMPACT_ATOMS: atom_id res chain seq x y z
N MET A 1 -15.96 11.72 5.49
CA MET A 1 -14.71 11.13 5.03
C MET A 1 -14.78 10.73 3.57
N LYS A 2 -13.76 11.03 2.85
CA LYS A 2 -13.78 10.71 1.44
C LYS A 2 -13.51 9.27 1.18
N GLU A 3 -14.09 8.78 0.13
CA GLU A 3 -13.83 7.42 -0.29
C GLU A 3 -12.50 7.34 -0.99
N LEU A 4 -11.82 6.25 -0.77
CA LEU A 4 -10.55 6.03 -1.43
C LEU A 4 -10.80 5.32 -2.76
N THR A 5 -10.00 5.63 -3.75
CA THR A 5 -10.04 4.89 -4.98
C THR A 5 -9.51 3.49 -4.71
N ARG A 6 -9.75 2.57 -5.65
CA ARG A 6 -9.26 1.22 -5.49
C ARG A 6 -7.75 1.19 -5.31
N GLN A 7 -7.07 2.02 -6.07
CA GLN A 7 -5.62 2.08 -6.00
C GLN A 7 -5.17 2.60 -4.64
N GLN A 8 -5.82 3.64 -4.16
CA GLN A 8 -5.48 4.20 -2.87
C GLN A 8 -5.78 3.20 -1.75
N GLN A 9 -6.88 2.51 -1.88
CA GLN A 9 -7.23 1.51 -0.88
C GLN A 9 -6.20 0.39 -0.84
N ALA A 10 -5.74 -0.04 -2.00
CA ALA A 10 -4.74 -1.09 -2.07
C ALA A 10 -3.43 -0.65 -1.42
N VAL A 11 -3.03 0.59 -1.66
CA VAL A 11 -1.82 1.12 -1.03
C VAL A 11 -1.99 1.19 0.48
N TYR A 12 -3.13 1.68 0.92
CA TYR A 12 -3.38 1.81 2.34
C TYR A 12 -3.34 0.45 3.03
N ASP A 13 -3.99 -0.53 2.45
CA ASP A 13 -4.01 -1.88 3.02
C ASP A 13 -2.62 -2.49 3.03
N PHE A 14 -1.87 -2.26 1.96
CA PHE A 14 -0.51 -2.77 1.88
C PHE A 14 0.36 -2.19 2.98
N VAL A 15 0.31 -0.87 3.15
CA VAL A 15 1.11 -0.20 4.15
C VAL A 15 0.72 -0.68 5.55
N LYS A 16 -0.56 -0.78 5.80
CA LYS A 16 -1.04 -1.20 7.11
C LYS A 16 -0.58 -2.61 7.44
N SER A 17 -0.74 -3.53 6.49
CA SER A 17 -0.31 -4.90 6.70
C SER A 17 1.19 -4.98 6.88
N TYR A 18 1.92 -4.19 6.12
CA TYR A 18 3.37 -4.19 6.20
C TYR A 18 3.83 -3.80 7.61
N ILE A 19 3.23 -2.72 8.12
CA ILE A 19 3.60 -2.24 9.45
C ILE A 19 3.28 -3.29 10.52
N GLU A 20 2.15 -3.95 10.37
CA GLU A 20 1.76 -4.96 11.34
C GLU A 20 2.74 -6.14 11.36
N LYS A 21 3.26 -6.48 10.20
CA LYS A 21 4.17 -7.61 10.11
C LYS A 21 5.59 -7.25 10.46
N LYS A 22 6.02 -6.07 10.06
CA LYS A 22 7.43 -5.71 10.16
C LYS A 22 7.72 -4.65 11.19
N SER A 23 6.70 -4.02 11.72
CA SER A 23 6.84 -2.97 12.74
C SER A 23 7.48 -1.69 12.22
N TYR A 24 7.57 -1.54 10.93
CA TYR A 24 8.05 -0.29 10.32
C TYR A 24 7.39 -0.16 8.95
N PRO A 25 7.28 1.07 8.46
CA PRO A 25 6.60 1.28 7.18
C PRO A 25 7.43 0.81 6.00
N PRO A 26 6.78 0.49 4.88
CA PRO A 26 7.49 0.08 3.68
C PRO A 26 8.19 1.27 3.04
N THR A 27 9.20 0.96 2.24
CA THR A 27 9.90 2.00 1.49
C THR A 27 9.05 2.41 0.29
N ILE A 28 9.39 3.56 -0.26
CA ILE A 28 8.70 4.04 -1.45
C ILE A 28 8.82 3.04 -2.59
N ARG A 29 9.96 2.39 -2.69
CA ARG A 29 10.19 1.39 -3.72
C ARG A 29 9.23 0.22 -3.57
N GLU A 30 9.01 -0.22 -2.34
CA GLU A 30 8.11 -1.34 -2.10
C GLU A 30 6.68 -0.95 -2.37
N ILE A 31 6.31 0.26 -2.01
CA ILE A 31 4.98 0.74 -2.29
C ILE A 31 4.75 0.82 -3.79
N GLY A 32 5.74 1.32 -4.51
CA GLY A 32 5.66 1.41 -5.96
C GLY A 32 5.49 0.06 -6.61
N ALA A 33 6.21 -0.94 -6.12
CA ALA A 33 6.10 -2.28 -6.66
C ALA A 33 4.72 -2.87 -6.42
N ALA A 34 4.17 -2.63 -5.24
CA ALA A 34 2.84 -3.14 -4.92
C ALA A 34 1.78 -2.49 -5.80
N VAL A 35 1.89 -1.18 -5.99
CA VAL A 35 0.93 -0.46 -6.82
C VAL A 35 1.09 -0.87 -8.28
N GLY A 36 2.33 -1.03 -8.71
CA GLY A 36 2.60 -1.45 -10.08
C GLY A 36 1.98 -2.79 -10.41
N LEU A 37 2.07 -3.72 -9.50
CA LEU A 37 1.47 -5.03 -9.70
C LEU A 37 -0.05 -4.93 -9.81
N SER A 38 -0.63 -4.05 -9.02
CA SER A 38 -2.08 -3.90 -9.04
C SER A 38 -2.58 -3.18 -10.27
N SER A 39 -1.79 -2.27 -10.80
CA SER A 39 -2.25 -1.48 -11.94
C SER A 39 -2.05 -2.15 -13.28
N THR A 40 -1.43 -3.25 -13.34
CA THR A 40 -1.24 -3.95 -14.64
C THR A 40 -2.44 -4.77 -15.07
#